data_6f113ab831feeb2afde09c5ad60d0a4e
#
_entry.id   6f113ab831feeb2afde09c5ad60d0a4e
#
_cell.length_a   1.000
_cell.length_b   1.000
_cell.length_c   1.000
_cell.angle_alpha   90.00
_cell.angle_beta   90.00
_cell.angle_gamma   90.00
#
_symmetry.space_group_name_H-M   'P 1'
#
loop_
_entity.id
_entity.type
_entity.pdbx_description
1 polymer ?
#
loop_
_entity_poly.entity_id
_entity_poly.type
_entity_poly.pdbx_seq_one_letter_code
_entity_poly.pdbx_strand_id
1 'polypeptide(L)'
;MPIERGVCTDVIVRAYRKLGQDLQVLVHQDMKQSWAVYQKQGRWQMKAPDRNIDHRRVPNLATFFARHGTSLPVSKDGSAYRAGDIVTWMLPGNLTHIGIVSDQRTRAGIPLMIHNIGAGTREENMLFDFPVTGHYRWQAK
;
A
#
# COMPACT_ATOMS: atom_id res chain seq x y z
N MET A 1 3.04 -11.43 -14.83
CA MET A 1 2.86 -11.12 -13.39
C MET A 1 1.52 -11.67 -12.93
N PRO A 2 1.48 -12.33 -11.78
CA PRO A 2 0.19 -12.78 -11.23
C PRO A 2 -0.75 -11.60 -11.02
N ILE A 3 -2.00 -11.78 -11.39
CA ILE A 3 -3.01 -10.72 -11.31
C ILE A 3 -3.16 -10.19 -9.88
N GLU A 4 -3.11 -11.08 -8.89
CA GLU A 4 -3.26 -10.74 -7.48
C GLU A 4 -2.19 -9.79 -6.97
N ARG A 5 -1.01 -9.79 -7.58
CA ARG A 5 0.09 -8.92 -7.17
C ARG A 5 0.04 -7.54 -7.79
N GLY A 6 -0.60 -7.41 -8.98
CA GLY A 6 -0.66 -6.15 -9.68
C GLY A 6 -1.86 -5.30 -9.27
N VAL A 7 -3.02 -5.92 -9.09
CA VAL A 7 -4.29 -5.20 -8.98
C VAL A 7 -4.44 -4.41 -7.67
N CYS A 8 -3.90 -4.88 -6.55
CA CYS A 8 -4.02 -4.12 -5.29
C CYS A 8 -3.19 -2.85 -5.30
N THR A 9 -1.99 -2.88 -5.88
CA THR A 9 -1.14 -1.70 -6.00
C THR A 9 -1.68 -0.71 -7.02
N ASP A 10 -2.39 -1.19 -8.05
CA ASP A 10 -3.00 -0.31 -9.04
C ASP A 10 -3.96 0.71 -8.42
N VAL A 11 -4.72 0.31 -7.40
CA VAL A 11 -5.61 1.23 -6.68
C VAL A 11 -4.82 2.41 -6.12
N ILE A 12 -3.67 2.12 -5.49
CA ILE A 12 -2.82 3.12 -4.86
C ILE A 12 -2.19 4.03 -5.93
N VAL A 13 -1.63 3.44 -6.97
CA VAL A 13 -0.95 4.18 -8.04
C VAL A 13 -1.94 5.12 -8.74
N ARG A 14 -3.13 4.62 -9.06
CA ARG A 14 -4.15 5.43 -9.75
C ARG A 14 -4.67 6.57 -8.87
N ALA A 15 -4.86 6.32 -7.58
CA ALA A 15 -5.34 7.34 -6.65
C ALA A 15 -4.35 8.50 -6.58
N TYR A 16 -3.05 8.20 -6.45
CA TYR A 16 -2.04 9.26 -6.38
C TYR A 16 -1.82 9.95 -7.72
N ARG A 17 -1.98 9.27 -8.84
CA ARG A 17 -1.92 9.93 -10.16
C ARG A 17 -2.98 11.01 -10.30
N LYS A 18 -4.19 10.77 -9.79
CA LYS A 18 -5.25 11.79 -9.77
C LYS A 18 -4.87 13.00 -8.93
N LEU A 19 -4.00 12.82 -7.95
CA LEU A 19 -3.50 13.91 -7.10
C LEU A 19 -2.21 14.54 -7.65
N GLY A 20 -1.79 14.16 -8.85
CA GLY A 20 -0.59 14.71 -9.49
C GLY A 20 0.71 14.03 -9.11
N GLN A 21 0.66 12.87 -8.44
CA GLN A 21 1.85 12.14 -8.01
C GLN A 21 1.93 10.79 -8.73
N ASP A 22 2.99 10.58 -9.50
CA ASP A 22 3.19 9.31 -10.21
C ASP A 22 4.11 8.39 -9.42
N LEU A 23 3.50 7.45 -8.68
CA LEU A 23 4.25 6.51 -7.85
C LEU A 23 5.19 5.61 -8.66
N GLN A 24 4.85 5.32 -9.92
CA GLN A 24 5.76 4.55 -10.77
C GLN A 24 7.12 5.22 -10.90
N VAL A 25 7.13 6.52 -11.11
CA VAL A 25 8.35 7.32 -11.20
C VAL A 25 9.01 7.48 -9.83
N LEU A 26 8.22 7.87 -8.82
CA LEU A 26 8.75 8.20 -7.50
C LEU A 26 9.37 6.98 -6.82
N VAL A 27 8.70 5.85 -6.86
CA VAL A 27 9.22 4.61 -6.26
C VAL A 27 10.48 4.15 -6.98
N HIS A 28 10.47 4.17 -8.31
CA HIS A 28 11.64 3.76 -9.10
C HIS A 28 12.86 4.64 -8.81
N GLN A 29 12.66 5.96 -8.74
CA GLN A 29 13.76 6.89 -8.44
C GLN A 29 14.30 6.67 -7.03
N ASP A 30 13.43 6.48 -6.05
CA ASP A 30 13.87 6.24 -4.68
C ASP A 30 14.62 4.92 -4.56
N MET A 31 14.16 3.89 -5.25
CA MET A 31 14.86 2.61 -5.27
C MET A 31 16.24 2.70 -5.91
N LYS A 32 16.39 3.50 -6.96
CA LYS A 32 17.71 3.72 -7.58
C LYS A 32 18.67 4.44 -6.62
N GLN A 33 18.17 5.42 -5.86
CA GLN A 33 19.00 6.20 -4.94
C GLN A 33 19.29 5.44 -3.65
N SER A 34 18.41 4.57 -3.19
CA SER A 34 18.49 3.93 -1.88
C SER A 34 18.26 2.41 -2.00
N TRP A 35 18.88 1.79 -2.97
CA TRP A 35 18.67 0.38 -3.30
C TRP A 35 18.86 -0.55 -2.10
N ALA A 36 19.88 -0.30 -1.28
CA ALA A 36 20.15 -1.16 -0.11
C ALA A 36 18.99 -1.20 0.88
N VAL A 37 18.26 -0.08 1.05
CA VAL A 37 17.10 -0.04 1.94
C VAL A 37 15.99 -0.96 1.42
N TYR A 38 15.73 -0.94 0.12
CA TYR A 38 14.68 -1.76 -0.49
C TYR A 38 15.05 -3.24 -0.52
N GLN A 39 16.34 -3.55 -0.73
CA GLN A 39 16.80 -4.94 -0.71
C GLN A 39 16.58 -5.62 0.65
N LYS A 40 16.65 -4.85 1.75
CA LYS A 40 16.44 -5.39 3.10
C LYS A 40 15.03 -5.92 3.33
N GLN A 41 14.07 -5.60 2.47
CA GLN A 41 12.71 -6.14 2.55
C GLN A 41 12.63 -7.61 2.14
N GLY A 42 13.68 -8.18 1.60
CA GLY A 42 14.07 -9.59 1.66
C GLY A 42 13.23 -10.61 0.94
N ARG A 43 12.00 -10.33 0.55
CA ARG A 43 11.12 -11.33 -0.07
C ARG A 43 11.36 -11.47 -1.57
N TRP A 44 11.90 -10.44 -2.16
CA TRP A 44 12.10 -10.37 -3.61
C TRP A 44 13.57 -10.23 -3.88
N GLN A 45 14.14 -11.26 -4.50
CA GLN A 45 15.51 -11.16 -4.96
C GLN A 45 15.53 -10.35 -6.26
N MET A 46 15.53 -9.03 -6.10
CA MET A 46 15.68 -8.14 -7.22
C MET A 46 17.15 -7.84 -7.44
N LYS A 47 17.58 -7.93 -8.68
CA LYS A 47 18.97 -7.63 -9.04
C LYS A 47 19.20 -6.15 -9.27
N ALA A 48 18.16 -5.44 -9.68
CA ALA A 48 18.22 -4.01 -9.97
C ALA A 48 16.80 -3.43 -9.94
N PRO A 49 16.67 -2.10 -9.77
CA PRO A 49 15.37 -1.44 -9.92
C PRO A 49 14.79 -1.66 -11.30
N ASP A 50 13.47 -1.86 -11.39
CA ASP A 50 12.75 -2.04 -12.64
C ASP A 50 11.54 -1.11 -12.67
N ARG A 51 11.58 -0.09 -13.53
CA ARG A 51 10.55 0.94 -13.65
C ARG A 51 9.15 0.36 -13.88
N ASN A 52 9.04 -0.79 -14.54
CA ASN A 52 7.75 -1.37 -14.89
C ASN A 52 7.16 -2.23 -13.77
N ILE A 53 7.95 -2.61 -12.77
CA ILE A 53 7.56 -3.56 -11.74
C ILE A 53 7.62 -2.96 -10.34
N ASP A 54 8.54 -2.04 -10.07
CA ASP A 54 8.83 -1.55 -8.72
C ASP A 54 7.59 -1.05 -7.99
N HIS A 55 6.76 -0.24 -8.66
CA HIS A 55 5.55 0.34 -8.07
C HIS A 55 4.41 -0.66 -7.91
N ARG A 56 4.57 -1.88 -8.41
CA ARG A 56 3.54 -2.93 -8.37
C ARG A 56 3.78 -3.95 -7.26
N ARG A 57 4.80 -3.74 -6.43
CA ARG A 57 5.12 -4.63 -5.33
C ARG A 57 4.79 -3.94 -4.01
N VAL A 58 3.94 -4.59 -3.18
CA VAL A 58 3.51 -4.03 -1.90
C VAL A 58 4.70 -3.69 -0.98
N PRO A 59 5.72 -4.55 -0.80
CA PRO A 59 6.85 -4.18 0.04
C PRO A 59 7.57 -2.92 -0.42
N ASN A 60 7.68 -2.69 -1.72
CA ASN A 60 8.31 -1.48 -2.25
C ASN A 60 7.50 -0.23 -1.93
N LEU A 61 6.17 -0.29 -2.12
CA LEU A 61 5.30 0.82 -1.76
C LEU A 61 5.32 1.09 -0.25
N ALA A 62 5.29 0.04 0.57
CA ALA A 62 5.36 0.19 2.02
C ALA A 62 6.66 0.88 2.44
N THR A 63 7.79 0.48 1.87
CA THR A 63 9.08 1.12 2.14
C THR A 63 9.07 2.57 1.71
N PHE A 64 8.54 2.87 0.53
CA PHE A 64 8.44 4.25 0.04
C PHE A 64 7.62 5.13 0.99
N PHE A 65 6.45 4.66 1.42
CA PHE A 65 5.60 5.42 2.33
C PHE A 65 6.24 5.60 3.71
N ALA A 66 6.97 4.59 4.20
CA ALA A 66 7.69 4.72 5.47
C ALA A 66 8.82 5.74 5.39
N ARG A 67 9.48 5.85 4.23
CA ARG A 67 10.61 6.77 4.03
C ARG A 67 10.16 8.22 3.80
N HIS A 68 9.11 8.41 3.03
CA HIS A 68 8.68 9.75 2.58
C HIS A 68 7.42 10.26 3.27
N GLY A 69 6.67 9.37 3.91
CA GLY A 69 5.52 9.72 4.72
C GLY A 69 5.78 9.46 6.19
N THR A 70 4.71 9.10 6.90
CA THR A 70 4.77 8.74 8.31
C THR A 70 4.34 7.29 8.48
N SER A 71 5.19 6.47 9.10
CA SER A 71 4.81 5.12 9.52
C SER A 71 4.13 5.21 10.88
N LEU A 72 2.90 4.72 10.97
CA LEU A 72 2.07 4.81 12.17
C LEU A 72 2.00 3.44 12.86
N PRO A 73 1.76 3.41 14.18
CA PRO A 73 1.57 2.13 14.86
C PRO A 73 0.38 1.36 14.28
N VAL A 74 0.53 0.05 14.16
CA VAL A 74 -0.59 -0.81 13.80
C VAL A 74 -1.53 -0.88 15.01
N SER A 75 -2.75 -0.40 14.84
CA SER A 75 -3.75 -0.30 15.90
C SER A 75 -4.93 -1.20 15.59
N LYS A 76 -5.60 -1.70 16.65
CA LYS A 76 -6.88 -2.38 16.52
C LYS A 76 -8.06 -1.42 16.68
N ASP A 77 -7.78 -0.14 16.88
CA ASP A 77 -8.79 0.92 17.02
C ASP A 77 -9.00 1.58 15.66
N GLY A 78 -10.20 1.44 15.09
CA GLY A 78 -10.55 2.03 13.80
C GLY A 78 -10.40 3.54 13.77
N SER A 79 -10.52 4.23 14.91
CA SER A 79 -10.38 5.67 14.96
C SER A 79 -8.96 6.17 14.70
N ALA A 80 -7.97 5.28 14.78
CA ALA A 80 -6.59 5.62 14.47
C ALA A 80 -6.34 5.75 12.96
N TYR A 81 -7.26 5.27 12.14
CA TYR A 81 -7.12 5.23 10.68
C TYR A 81 -7.94 6.37 10.07
N ARG A 82 -7.28 7.25 9.31
CA ARG A 82 -7.91 8.41 8.70
C ARG A 82 -8.08 8.20 7.20
N ALA A 83 -9.09 8.84 6.63
CA ALA A 83 -9.31 8.81 5.18
C ALA A 83 -8.02 9.18 4.43
N GLY A 84 -7.67 8.38 3.43
CA GLY A 84 -6.45 8.57 2.65
C GLY A 84 -5.22 7.86 3.20
N ASP A 85 -5.27 7.31 4.41
CA ASP A 85 -4.17 6.50 4.95
C ASP A 85 -4.00 5.23 4.12
N ILE A 86 -2.78 4.70 4.13
CA ILE A 86 -2.42 3.46 3.45
C ILE A 86 -2.27 2.37 4.49
N VAL A 87 -2.86 1.21 4.21
CA VAL A 87 -2.77 0.03 5.09
C VAL A 87 -2.26 -1.15 4.27
N THR A 88 -1.40 -1.94 4.88
CA THR A 88 -0.92 -3.20 4.30
C THR A 88 -1.32 -4.36 5.19
N TRP A 89 -1.60 -5.50 4.56
CA TRP A 89 -2.01 -6.73 5.25
C TRP A 89 -1.20 -7.92 4.76
N MET A 90 -1.25 -8.98 5.54
CA MET A 90 -0.80 -10.31 5.11
C MET A 90 -2.05 -11.19 4.95
N LEU A 91 -2.34 -11.58 3.72
CA LEU A 91 -3.43 -12.51 3.41
C LEU A 91 -2.97 -13.96 3.56
N PRO A 92 -3.90 -14.94 3.63
CA PRO A 92 -3.51 -16.35 3.63
C PRO A 92 -2.60 -16.68 2.46
N GLY A 93 -1.65 -17.58 2.67
CA GLY A 93 -0.65 -17.93 1.65
C GLY A 93 0.52 -16.97 1.56
N ASN A 94 0.75 -16.16 2.60
CA ASN A 94 1.82 -15.16 2.63
C ASN A 94 1.72 -14.12 1.50
N LEU A 95 0.50 -13.76 1.12
CA LEU A 95 0.27 -12.75 0.09
C LEU A 95 0.18 -11.38 0.73
N THR A 96 1.01 -10.46 0.30
CA THR A 96 0.93 -9.06 0.73
C THR A 96 -0.22 -8.37 0.01
N HIS A 97 -0.92 -7.46 0.72
CA HIS A 97 -2.04 -6.71 0.17
C HIS A 97 -1.98 -5.27 0.67
N ILE A 98 -2.53 -4.34 -0.09
CA ILE A 98 -2.49 -2.92 0.22
C ILE A 98 -3.83 -2.27 -0.17
N GLY A 99 -4.24 -1.27 0.59
CA GLY A 99 -5.46 -0.51 0.30
C GLY A 99 -5.40 0.89 0.89
N ILE A 100 -6.42 1.67 0.59
CA ILE A 100 -6.57 3.05 1.05
C ILE A 100 -7.76 3.11 2.00
N VAL A 101 -7.61 3.84 3.10
CA VAL A 101 -8.70 4.09 4.06
C VAL A 101 -9.71 5.05 3.42
N SER A 102 -10.98 4.62 3.39
CA SER A 102 -12.09 5.42 2.88
C SER A 102 -12.52 6.48 3.89
N ASP A 103 -13.24 7.49 3.43
CA ASP A 103 -13.92 8.45 4.30
C ASP A 103 -15.26 7.92 4.85
N GLN A 104 -15.70 6.75 4.41
CA GLN A 104 -16.90 6.09 4.90
C GLN A 104 -16.56 5.15 6.05
N ARG A 105 -17.48 5.05 7.03
CA ARG A 105 -17.29 4.21 8.21
C ARG A 105 -18.53 3.37 8.49
N THR A 106 -18.32 2.22 9.16
CA THR A 106 -19.42 1.43 9.67
C THR A 106 -20.06 2.14 10.88
N ARG A 107 -21.19 1.60 11.36
CA ARG A 107 -21.83 2.11 12.58
C ARG A 107 -20.92 2.00 13.80
N ALA A 108 -20.01 1.02 13.81
CA ALA A 108 -19.05 0.85 14.89
C ALA A 108 -17.85 1.82 14.79
N GLY A 109 -17.81 2.69 13.77
CA GLY A 109 -16.74 3.65 13.56
C GLY A 109 -15.50 3.09 12.88
N ILE A 110 -15.59 1.89 12.29
CA ILE A 110 -14.49 1.28 11.57
C ILE A 110 -14.52 1.80 10.13
N PRO A 111 -13.42 2.36 9.61
CA PRO A 111 -13.42 2.84 8.23
C PRO A 111 -13.52 1.70 7.24
N LEU A 112 -14.21 1.95 6.14
CA LEU A 112 -14.19 1.05 4.98
C LEU A 112 -12.84 1.17 4.29
N MET A 113 -12.46 0.13 3.56
CA MET A 113 -11.20 0.10 2.82
C MET A 113 -11.48 0.05 1.32
N ILE A 114 -10.74 0.87 0.57
CA ILE A 114 -10.78 0.84 -0.89
C ILE A 114 -9.60 -0.03 -1.35
N HIS A 115 -9.90 -1.14 -2.00
CA HIS A 115 -8.88 -2.11 -2.39
C HIS A 115 -9.34 -2.94 -3.58
N ASN A 116 -8.44 -3.76 -4.12
CA ASN A 116 -8.73 -4.67 -5.21
C ASN A 116 -7.98 -5.99 -4.98
N ILE A 117 -8.74 -7.08 -4.85
CA ILE A 117 -8.20 -8.41 -4.56
C ILE A 117 -8.34 -9.34 -5.80
N GLY A 118 -8.58 -8.75 -6.98
CA GLY A 118 -8.70 -9.49 -8.23
C GLY A 118 -10.07 -9.44 -8.87
N ALA A 119 -11.07 -8.91 -8.16
CA ALA A 119 -12.47 -8.83 -8.65
C ALA A 119 -12.91 -7.40 -8.95
N GLY A 120 -11.97 -6.48 -9.10
CA GLY A 120 -12.23 -5.06 -9.29
C GLY A 120 -12.08 -4.28 -7.99
N THR A 121 -11.98 -2.96 -8.11
CA THR A 121 -11.86 -2.06 -6.96
C THR A 121 -13.16 -2.04 -6.19
N ARG A 122 -13.07 -2.23 -4.86
CA ARG A 122 -14.23 -2.26 -3.97
C ARG A 122 -13.98 -1.43 -2.73
N GLU A 123 -15.06 -0.91 -2.15
CA GLU A 123 -15.04 -0.27 -0.84
C GLU A 123 -15.75 -1.22 0.13
N GLU A 124 -14.99 -1.78 1.09
CA GLU A 124 -15.47 -2.86 1.94
C GLU A 124 -15.05 -2.69 3.38
N ASN A 125 -15.85 -3.24 4.31
CA ASN A 125 -15.50 -3.37 5.71
C ASN A 125 -14.58 -4.58 5.88
N MET A 126 -13.26 -4.40 5.71
CA MET A 126 -12.31 -5.51 5.79
C MET A 126 -11.02 -5.14 6.53
N LEU A 127 -10.95 -3.95 7.14
CA LEU A 127 -9.71 -3.47 7.76
C LEU A 127 -9.10 -4.49 8.74
N PHE A 128 -9.93 -5.12 9.55
CA PHE A 128 -9.48 -6.06 10.57
C PHE A 128 -9.73 -7.54 10.24
N ASP A 129 -10.09 -7.84 9.00
CA ASP A 129 -10.33 -9.21 8.56
C ASP A 129 -9.04 -10.03 8.42
N PHE A 130 -7.91 -9.36 8.25
CA PHE A 130 -6.60 -9.97 8.07
C PHE A 130 -5.57 -9.24 8.94
N PRO A 131 -4.44 -9.89 9.28
CA PRO A 131 -3.39 -9.21 10.04
C PRO A 131 -2.89 -7.97 9.32
N VAL A 132 -2.96 -6.82 9.98
CA VAL A 132 -2.42 -5.57 9.47
C VAL A 132 -0.91 -5.58 9.70
N THR A 133 -0.15 -5.32 8.64
CA THR A 133 1.33 -5.32 8.71
C THR A 133 1.92 -3.92 8.68
N GLY A 134 1.13 -2.92 8.30
CA GLY A 134 1.61 -1.54 8.27
C GLY A 134 0.48 -0.53 8.12
N HIS A 135 0.72 0.67 8.62
CA HIS A 135 -0.20 1.80 8.52
C HIS A 135 0.64 3.04 8.21
N TYR A 136 0.35 3.71 7.10
CA TYR A 136 1.15 4.83 6.62
C TYR A 136 0.28 6.01 6.27
N ARG A 137 0.85 7.21 6.44
CA ARG A 137 0.19 8.46 6.04
C ARG A 137 1.17 9.26 5.20
N TRP A 138 0.80 9.51 3.95
CA TRP A 138 1.61 10.30 3.03
C TRP A 138 0.69 11.19 2.21
N GLN A 139 0.90 12.48 2.34
CA GLN A 139 0.11 13.46 1.61
C GLN A 139 0.80 13.82 0.31
N ALA A 140 0.05 13.77 -0.80
CA ALA A 140 0.52 14.24 -2.08
C ALA A 140 0.72 15.76 -2.02
N LYS A 141 1.81 16.21 -2.60
CA LYS A 141 2.13 17.64 -2.63
C LYS A 141 1.58 18.31 -3.87
#